data_4dfab57ed4a6de5fe365b795a9918122
#
_entry.id   4dfab57ed4a6de5fe365b795a9918122
#
_cell.length_a   1.000
_cell.length_b   1.000
_cell.length_c   1.000
_cell.angle_alpha   90.00
_cell.angle_beta   90.00
_cell.angle_gamma   90.00
#
_symmetry.space_group_name_H-M   'P 1'
#
loop_
_entity.id
_entity.type
_entity.pdbx_description
1 polymer ?
#
loop_
_entity_poly.entity_id
_entity_poly.type
_entity_poly.pdbx_seq_one_letter_code
_entity_poly.pdbx_strand_id
1 'polypeptide(L)'
;MASIELSFIDYPKVTIDSKKELLVKIRDEAGELATQKKIKKGVVDLKVPVLREWIVEVFNGEKKVFNHQLKLENQVVFIKFENIALGDSILWPAYIEEFRKKYKCKVYLKTRYSELFEKSYPNITFLKKGDQLKNVDVQITPLMIIRGAPMLDSPPIVLNLEKGELRPKLDKPTLKRNIEKKYVCIATHSSSYYKYWLRKNGWNDVIKYLKELGYEVLCIDGDDIADYGLVKMHVPNGCIKRTGMRPLSERINDLHFCEFFIGVGSGLAWLAWAMNKPVVMISGFSNEDYEFKTPYRVTNKDVCHGCIRFSYKGKRGDMNDPFYCPEHYGTSRQHECSREITFEMVKEKISKLILSSSHDPQQAADQ
;
A
#
# COMPACT_ATOMS: atom_id res chain seq x y z
N MET A 1 11.79 -22.10 -40.91
CA MET A 1 10.54 -21.48 -40.37
C MET A 1 10.94 -20.51 -39.29
N ALA A 2 10.14 -19.49 -38.99
CA ALA A 2 10.37 -18.65 -37.85
C ALA A 2 9.84 -19.37 -36.58
N SER A 3 10.60 -19.32 -35.47
CA SER A 3 10.11 -19.69 -34.14
C SER A 3 9.54 -18.45 -33.48
N ILE A 4 8.34 -18.57 -32.89
CA ILE A 4 7.64 -17.52 -32.15
C ILE A 4 7.18 -18.14 -30.85
N GLU A 5 7.73 -17.66 -29.75
CA GLU A 5 7.35 -18.12 -28.38
C GLU A 5 6.79 -16.98 -27.58
N LEU A 6 5.71 -17.25 -26.82
CA LEU A 6 5.05 -16.30 -25.94
C LEU A 6 5.26 -16.66 -24.49
N SER A 7 5.38 -15.64 -23.66
CA SER A 7 5.35 -15.76 -22.20
C SER A 7 4.63 -14.55 -21.60
N PHE A 8 3.83 -14.81 -20.56
CA PHE A 8 3.15 -13.79 -19.77
C PHE A 8 3.62 -13.79 -18.31
N ILE A 9 4.91 -14.14 -18.12
CA ILE A 9 5.57 -14.10 -16.82
C ILE A 9 6.20 -12.73 -16.64
N ASP A 10 5.74 -11.99 -15.65
CA ASP A 10 5.99 -10.58 -15.26
C ASP A 10 5.44 -9.54 -16.24
N TYR A 11 5.49 -9.76 -17.54
CA TYR A 11 4.92 -8.94 -18.61
C TYR A 11 4.89 -9.71 -19.94
N PRO A 12 4.12 -9.25 -20.94
CA PRO A 12 4.09 -9.89 -22.25
C PRO A 12 5.49 -9.89 -22.87
N LYS A 13 5.96 -11.08 -23.27
CA LYS A 13 7.25 -11.31 -23.95
C LYS A 13 7.02 -12.13 -25.20
N VAL A 14 7.61 -11.71 -26.31
CA VAL A 14 7.58 -12.42 -27.58
C VAL A 14 9.02 -12.69 -27.99
N THR A 15 9.43 -13.96 -27.98
CA THR A 15 10.73 -14.39 -28.44
C THR A 15 10.65 -14.77 -29.92
N ILE A 16 11.49 -14.19 -30.74
CA ILE A 16 11.58 -14.43 -32.20
C ILE A 16 12.94 -15.02 -32.54
N ASP A 17 12.94 -16.08 -33.34
CA ASP A 17 14.10 -16.53 -34.09
C ASP A 17 13.68 -16.75 -35.56
N SER A 18 14.13 -15.86 -36.46
CA SER A 18 13.72 -15.84 -37.87
C SER A 18 14.86 -15.40 -38.78
N LYS A 19 14.90 -15.97 -39.98
CA LYS A 19 15.82 -15.50 -41.04
C LYS A 19 15.41 -14.16 -41.64
N LYS A 20 14.10 -13.81 -41.56
CA LYS A 20 13.55 -12.54 -42.07
C LYS A 20 13.23 -11.62 -40.92
N GLU A 21 13.24 -10.32 -41.18
CA GLU A 21 12.77 -9.33 -40.21
C GLU A 21 11.26 -9.41 -40.11
N LEU A 22 10.77 -9.54 -38.87
CA LEU A 22 9.35 -9.61 -38.54
C LEU A 22 8.96 -8.37 -37.74
N LEU A 23 7.74 -7.84 -37.92
CA LEU A 23 7.17 -6.79 -37.11
C LEU A 23 6.29 -7.43 -36.04
N VAL A 24 6.67 -7.27 -34.80
CA VAL A 24 5.87 -7.64 -33.61
C VAL A 24 5.10 -6.45 -33.13
N LYS A 25 3.80 -6.62 -32.88
CA LYS A 25 2.90 -5.64 -32.24
C LYS A 25 2.28 -6.26 -31.01
N ILE A 26 2.27 -5.52 -29.89
CA ILE A 26 1.54 -5.89 -28.68
C ILE A 26 0.51 -4.79 -28.44
N ARG A 27 -0.76 -5.21 -28.32
CA ARG A 27 -1.91 -4.33 -28.05
C ARG A 27 -2.61 -4.75 -26.77
N ASP A 28 -3.32 -3.83 -26.18
CA ASP A 28 -4.26 -4.15 -25.08
C ASP A 28 -5.57 -4.74 -25.63
N GLU A 29 -6.49 -5.08 -24.72
CA GLU A 29 -7.79 -5.66 -25.07
C GLU A 29 -8.71 -4.69 -25.82
N ALA A 30 -8.49 -3.38 -25.76
CA ALA A 30 -9.19 -2.37 -26.54
C ALA A 30 -8.62 -2.22 -27.95
N GLY A 31 -7.50 -2.92 -28.26
CA GLY A 31 -6.79 -2.84 -29.53
C GLY A 31 -5.79 -1.69 -29.61
N GLU A 32 -5.58 -0.96 -28.51
CA GLU A 32 -4.61 0.12 -28.45
C GLU A 32 -3.17 -0.41 -28.53
N LEU A 33 -2.33 0.22 -29.34
CA LEU A 33 -0.95 -0.21 -29.53
C LEU A 33 -0.08 0.14 -28.32
N ALA A 34 0.31 -0.86 -27.56
CA ALA A 34 1.20 -0.71 -26.40
C ALA A 34 2.68 -0.64 -26.81
N THR A 35 3.10 -1.49 -27.76
CA THR A 35 4.46 -1.46 -28.32
C THR A 35 4.49 -2.13 -29.69
N GLN A 36 5.50 -1.75 -30.50
CA GLN A 36 5.86 -2.47 -31.71
C GLN A 36 7.36 -2.43 -31.98
N LYS A 37 7.88 -3.50 -32.57
CA LYS A 37 9.30 -3.57 -32.90
C LYS A 37 9.52 -4.52 -34.13
N LYS A 38 10.42 -4.11 -35.04
CA LYS A 38 10.94 -4.98 -36.06
C LYS A 38 12.15 -5.75 -35.53
N ILE A 39 12.19 -7.08 -35.74
CA ILE A 39 13.22 -7.92 -35.16
C ILE A 39 13.41 -9.21 -36.02
N LYS A 40 14.64 -9.69 -36.13
CA LYS A 40 14.94 -11.00 -36.69
C LYS A 40 15.16 -12.06 -35.62
N LYS A 41 15.89 -11.69 -34.55
CA LYS A 41 16.21 -12.57 -33.43
C LYS A 41 16.28 -11.80 -32.13
N GLY A 42 15.66 -12.32 -31.08
CA GLY A 42 15.65 -11.76 -29.74
C GLY A 42 14.24 -11.63 -29.17
N VAL A 43 14.08 -10.74 -28.19
CA VAL A 43 12.83 -10.55 -27.41
C VAL A 43 12.24 -9.18 -27.67
N VAL A 44 10.92 -9.16 -27.83
CA VAL A 44 10.10 -7.95 -27.74
C VAL A 44 9.26 -8.07 -26.48
N ASP A 45 9.40 -7.12 -25.57
CA ASP A 45 8.69 -7.09 -24.29
C ASP A 45 8.11 -5.71 -24.01
N LEU A 46 7.09 -5.66 -23.18
CA LEU A 46 6.44 -4.41 -22.83
C LEU A 46 7.06 -3.74 -21.59
N LYS A 47 7.75 -4.49 -20.73
CA LYS A 47 8.38 -4.05 -19.46
C LYS A 47 7.46 -3.24 -18.52
N VAL A 48 6.15 -3.43 -18.65
CA VAL A 48 5.14 -2.79 -17.80
C VAL A 48 4.38 -3.88 -17.07
N PRO A 49 4.48 -3.99 -15.75
CA PRO A 49 3.87 -5.05 -14.96
C PRO A 49 2.38 -4.75 -14.73
N VAL A 50 1.59 -4.80 -15.80
CA VAL A 50 0.13 -4.65 -15.76
C VAL A 50 -0.54 -5.90 -16.32
N LEU A 51 -1.61 -6.33 -15.67
CA LEU A 51 -2.42 -7.47 -16.10
C LEU A 51 -3.52 -6.99 -17.05
N ARG A 52 -3.50 -7.55 -18.27
CA ARG A 52 -4.48 -7.30 -19.33
C ARG A 52 -4.64 -8.52 -20.21
N GLU A 53 -5.70 -8.60 -20.96
CA GLU A 53 -5.86 -9.57 -22.05
C GLU A 53 -5.12 -9.10 -23.30
N TRP A 54 -3.81 -9.27 -23.29
CA TRP A 54 -2.91 -8.80 -24.35
C TRP A 54 -3.16 -9.48 -25.70
N ILE A 55 -3.11 -8.69 -26.78
CA ILE A 55 -3.14 -9.16 -28.16
C ILE A 55 -1.73 -9.04 -28.75
N VAL A 56 -1.19 -10.16 -29.21
CA VAL A 56 0.14 -10.25 -29.84
C VAL A 56 -0.04 -10.60 -31.29
N GLU A 57 0.49 -9.77 -32.17
CA GLU A 57 0.47 -9.93 -33.62
C GLU A 57 1.89 -9.91 -34.16
N VAL A 58 2.21 -10.82 -35.09
CA VAL A 58 3.48 -10.81 -35.80
C VAL A 58 3.25 -10.80 -37.31
N PHE A 59 3.96 -9.92 -38.00
CA PHE A 59 3.85 -9.73 -39.46
C PHE A 59 5.18 -9.99 -40.19
N ASN A 60 5.07 -10.58 -41.33
CA ASN A 60 6.15 -10.67 -42.32
C ASN A 60 5.79 -9.83 -43.55
N GLY A 61 6.33 -8.61 -43.62
CA GLY A 61 5.81 -7.57 -44.49
C GLY A 61 4.39 -7.19 -44.05
N GLU A 62 3.44 -7.21 -44.99
CA GLU A 62 2.03 -6.94 -44.73
C GLU A 62 1.26 -8.18 -44.24
N LYS A 63 1.82 -9.38 -44.40
CA LYS A 63 1.14 -10.62 -44.03
C LYS A 63 1.24 -10.87 -42.53
N LYS A 64 0.10 -10.99 -41.84
CA LYS A 64 0.02 -11.46 -40.45
C LYS A 64 0.36 -12.98 -40.45
N VAL A 65 1.45 -13.35 -39.76
CA VAL A 65 1.93 -14.76 -39.69
C VAL A 65 1.66 -15.38 -38.30
N PHE A 66 1.33 -14.58 -37.32
CA PHE A 66 0.97 -15.04 -36.00
C PHE A 66 -0.03 -14.06 -35.34
N ASN A 67 -1.00 -14.60 -34.61
CA ASN A 67 -1.96 -13.86 -33.82
C ASN A 67 -2.30 -14.66 -32.57
N HIS A 68 -2.19 -14.04 -31.41
CA HIS A 68 -2.60 -14.61 -30.14
C HIS A 68 -3.26 -13.54 -29.28
N GLN A 69 -4.40 -13.88 -28.70
CA GLN A 69 -5.05 -13.06 -27.68
C GLN A 69 -5.04 -13.84 -26.37
N LEU A 70 -4.36 -13.29 -25.36
CA LEU A 70 -4.45 -13.81 -24.01
C LEU A 70 -5.89 -13.68 -23.53
N LYS A 71 -6.48 -14.78 -23.08
CA LYS A 71 -7.75 -14.80 -22.34
C LYS A 71 -7.46 -15.25 -20.94
N LEU A 72 -7.88 -14.44 -19.95
CA LEU A 72 -7.63 -14.73 -18.54
C LEU A 72 -8.68 -15.66 -17.93
N GLU A 73 -9.83 -15.85 -18.58
CA GLU A 73 -10.89 -16.74 -18.10
C GLU A 73 -10.36 -18.16 -17.92
N ASN A 74 -10.58 -18.73 -16.73
CA ASN A 74 -10.09 -20.05 -16.29
C ASN A 74 -8.56 -20.23 -16.19
N GLN A 75 -7.77 -19.21 -16.52
CA GLN A 75 -6.31 -19.27 -16.41
C GLN A 75 -5.84 -19.22 -14.95
N VAL A 76 -4.64 -19.76 -14.72
CA VAL A 76 -3.93 -19.67 -13.44
C VAL A 76 -3.10 -18.40 -13.44
N VAL A 77 -3.55 -17.42 -12.66
CA VAL A 77 -2.87 -16.12 -12.48
C VAL A 77 -2.16 -16.12 -11.15
N PHE A 78 -0.83 -15.97 -11.18
CA PHE A 78 -0.01 -15.86 -9.98
C PHE A 78 0.42 -14.43 -9.74
N ILE A 79 -0.03 -13.86 -8.61
CA ILE A 79 0.36 -12.53 -8.15
C ILE A 79 1.31 -12.71 -6.96
N LYS A 80 2.54 -12.20 -7.12
CA LYS A 80 3.59 -12.41 -6.15
C LYS A 80 4.09 -11.08 -5.61
N PHE A 81 3.96 -10.87 -4.31
CA PHE A 81 4.58 -9.77 -3.61
C PHE A 81 5.76 -10.27 -2.79
N GLU A 82 6.94 -9.70 -3.01
CA GLU A 82 8.12 -9.98 -2.19
C GLU A 82 8.45 -8.78 -1.32
N ASN A 83 8.78 -9.03 -0.05
CA ASN A 83 9.32 -8.04 0.90
C ASN A 83 8.53 -6.72 0.99
N ILE A 84 7.21 -6.80 1.04
CA ILE A 84 6.36 -5.64 1.12
C ILE A 84 6.01 -5.23 2.55
N ALA A 85 5.79 -3.94 2.74
CA ALA A 85 5.34 -3.39 4.00
C ALA A 85 3.88 -3.79 4.30
N LEU A 86 3.49 -3.66 5.58
CA LEU A 86 2.13 -4.03 6.02
C LEU A 86 1.04 -3.24 5.27
N GLY A 87 1.23 -1.92 5.09
CA GLY A 87 0.24 -1.07 4.38
C GLY A 87 0.02 -1.52 2.94
N ASP A 88 1.10 -1.85 2.24
CA ASP A 88 1.03 -2.38 0.88
C ASP A 88 0.29 -3.71 0.84
N SER A 89 0.59 -4.63 1.77
CA SER A 89 -0.10 -5.93 1.86
C SER A 89 -1.61 -5.78 2.10
N ILE A 90 -2.01 -4.78 2.89
CA ILE A 90 -3.41 -4.49 3.22
C ILE A 90 -4.16 -3.96 2.00
N LEU A 91 -3.51 -3.16 1.18
CA LEU A 91 -4.14 -2.48 0.05
C LEU A 91 -4.67 -3.43 -1.04
N TRP A 92 -3.94 -4.50 -1.37
CA TRP A 92 -4.15 -5.28 -2.59
C TRP A 92 -5.28 -6.31 -2.59
N PRO A 93 -5.60 -7.06 -1.50
CA PRO A 93 -6.50 -8.21 -1.56
C PRO A 93 -7.90 -7.90 -2.09
N ALA A 94 -8.48 -6.74 -1.74
CA ALA A 94 -9.79 -6.34 -2.23
C ALA A 94 -9.80 -6.17 -3.76
N TYR A 95 -8.78 -5.51 -4.30
CA TYR A 95 -8.66 -5.31 -5.76
C TYR A 95 -8.35 -6.63 -6.49
N ILE A 96 -7.56 -7.52 -5.88
CA ILE A 96 -7.28 -8.85 -6.46
C ILE A 96 -8.55 -9.69 -6.55
N GLU A 97 -9.44 -9.62 -5.58
CA GLU A 97 -10.72 -10.31 -5.64
C GLU A 97 -11.63 -9.73 -6.75
N GLU A 98 -11.67 -8.40 -6.92
CA GLU A 98 -12.41 -7.80 -8.03
C GLU A 98 -11.80 -8.14 -9.39
N PHE A 99 -10.48 -8.21 -9.51
CA PHE A 99 -9.79 -8.72 -10.69
C PHE A 99 -10.20 -10.18 -10.99
N ARG A 100 -10.16 -11.05 -9.98
CA ARG A 100 -10.56 -12.45 -10.12
C ARG A 100 -12.01 -12.59 -10.63
N LYS A 101 -12.93 -11.79 -10.10
CA LYS A 101 -14.33 -11.77 -10.51
C LYS A 101 -14.49 -11.27 -11.94
N LYS A 102 -13.84 -10.17 -12.28
CA LYS A 102 -13.89 -9.55 -13.62
C LYS A 102 -13.46 -10.52 -14.70
N TYR A 103 -12.32 -11.17 -14.49
CA TYR A 103 -11.72 -12.06 -15.49
C TYR A 103 -12.04 -13.54 -15.31
N LYS A 104 -12.77 -13.93 -14.26
CA LYS A 104 -13.14 -15.31 -13.94
C LYS A 104 -11.95 -16.27 -13.93
N CYS A 105 -10.79 -15.81 -13.47
CA CYS A 105 -9.55 -16.56 -13.42
C CYS A 105 -9.34 -17.22 -12.05
N LYS A 106 -8.38 -18.14 -11.97
CA LYS A 106 -7.91 -18.77 -10.73
C LYS A 106 -6.73 -17.98 -10.20
N VAL A 107 -6.88 -17.32 -9.04
CA VAL A 107 -5.83 -16.48 -8.50
C VAL A 107 -5.08 -17.17 -7.37
N TYR A 108 -3.76 -17.19 -7.50
CA TYR A 108 -2.82 -17.55 -6.46
C TYR A 108 -2.09 -16.29 -6.02
N LEU A 109 -2.07 -16.04 -4.71
CA LEU A 109 -1.45 -14.85 -4.14
C LEU A 109 -0.35 -15.24 -3.15
N LYS A 110 0.85 -14.71 -3.35
CA LYS A 110 1.94 -14.80 -2.39
C LYS A 110 2.22 -13.43 -1.78
N THR A 111 1.94 -13.29 -0.49
CA THR A 111 2.16 -12.07 0.28
C THR A 111 2.70 -12.40 1.67
N ARG A 112 3.37 -11.43 2.32
CA ARG A 112 3.98 -11.63 3.64
C ARG A 112 2.95 -11.84 4.76
N TYR A 113 1.74 -11.28 4.62
CA TYR A 113 0.73 -11.22 5.66
C TYR A 113 -0.56 -11.93 5.22
N SER A 114 -0.43 -13.12 4.60
CA SER A 114 -1.57 -13.90 4.10
C SER A 114 -2.57 -14.25 5.20
N GLU A 115 -2.10 -14.46 6.43
CA GLU A 115 -2.89 -14.79 7.59
C GLU A 115 -3.98 -13.75 7.94
N LEU A 116 -3.86 -12.53 7.39
CA LEU A 116 -4.86 -11.49 7.58
C LEU A 116 -6.08 -11.64 6.67
N PHE A 117 -6.03 -12.54 5.65
CA PHE A 117 -6.98 -12.50 4.54
C PHE A 117 -7.52 -13.86 4.13
N GLU A 118 -6.89 -14.96 4.52
CA GLU A 118 -7.17 -16.32 4.00
C GLU A 118 -8.66 -16.72 4.14
N LYS A 119 -9.29 -16.39 5.27
CA LYS A 119 -10.71 -16.70 5.51
C LYS A 119 -11.64 -15.71 4.83
N SER A 120 -11.26 -14.45 4.73
CA SER A 120 -12.07 -13.37 4.15
C SER A 120 -12.12 -13.42 2.63
N TYR A 121 -11.14 -14.08 1.99
CA TYR A 121 -11.06 -14.26 0.54
C TYR A 121 -10.90 -15.73 0.13
N PRO A 122 -11.92 -16.58 0.39
CA PRO A 122 -11.84 -18.04 0.19
C PRO A 122 -11.65 -18.46 -1.28
N ASN A 123 -11.88 -17.57 -2.23
CA ASN A 123 -11.70 -17.82 -3.66
C ASN A 123 -10.30 -17.44 -4.18
N ILE A 124 -9.43 -16.89 -3.33
CA ILE A 124 -8.03 -16.64 -3.60
C ILE A 124 -7.19 -17.70 -2.87
N THR A 125 -6.31 -18.37 -3.58
CA THR A 125 -5.40 -19.33 -2.95
C THR A 125 -4.14 -18.61 -2.46
N PHE A 126 -3.98 -18.49 -1.15
CA PHE A 126 -2.79 -17.87 -0.55
C PHE A 126 -1.66 -18.89 -0.45
N LEU A 127 -0.50 -18.56 -1.02
CA LEU A 127 0.69 -19.41 -0.97
C LEU A 127 1.56 -19.02 0.24
N LYS A 128 2.03 -20.04 0.96
CA LYS A 128 2.92 -19.89 2.13
C LYS A 128 4.39 -19.85 1.72
N LYS A 129 5.26 -19.52 2.68
CA LYS A 129 6.70 -19.57 2.48
C LYS A 129 7.13 -21.01 2.16
N GLY A 130 7.80 -21.21 1.04
CA GLY A 130 8.22 -22.52 0.56
C GLY A 130 7.30 -23.13 -0.52
N ASP A 131 6.05 -22.70 -0.61
CA ASP A 131 5.16 -23.18 -1.66
C ASP A 131 5.67 -22.79 -3.05
N GLN A 132 5.60 -23.76 -3.96
CA GLN A 132 5.91 -23.60 -5.37
C GLN A 132 4.66 -23.88 -6.20
N LEU A 133 4.33 -22.99 -7.10
CA LEU A 133 3.24 -23.18 -8.03
C LEU A 133 3.80 -23.71 -9.35
N LYS A 134 3.27 -24.88 -9.78
CA LYS A 134 3.55 -25.45 -11.11
C LYS A 134 2.42 -25.03 -12.05
N ASN A 135 2.73 -24.91 -13.35
CA ASN A 135 1.77 -24.59 -14.41
C ASN A 135 1.07 -23.23 -14.18
N VAL A 136 1.86 -22.19 -14.22
CA VAL A 136 1.40 -20.79 -14.17
C VAL A 136 1.22 -20.30 -15.60
N ASP A 137 0.01 -19.84 -15.94
CA ASP A 137 -0.28 -19.27 -17.27
C ASP A 137 0.16 -17.81 -17.33
N VAL A 138 -0.12 -17.06 -16.26
CA VAL A 138 0.21 -15.65 -16.13
C VAL A 138 0.78 -15.38 -14.75
N GLN A 139 1.94 -14.75 -14.68
CA GLN A 139 2.52 -14.29 -13.41
C GLN A 139 2.76 -12.80 -13.47
N ILE A 140 2.55 -12.13 -12.36
CA ILE A 140 2.96 -10.75 -12.18
C ILE A 140 3.60 -10.55 -10.78
N THR A 141 4.71 -9.83 -10.79
CA THR A 141 5.28 -9.22 -9.59
C THR A 141 4.98 -7.72 -9.66
N PRO A 142 3.86 -7.25 -9.09
CA PRO A 142 3.47 -5.87 -9.23
C PRO A 142 4.53 -4.93 -8.68
N LEU A 143 4.79 -3.84 -9.39
CA LEU A 143 5.43 -2.69 -8.78
C LEU A 143 4.43 -2.12 -7.77
N MET A 144 4.82 -2.14 -6.50
CA MET A 144 3.98 -1.75 -5.36
C MET A 144 3.37 -0.37 -5.52
N ILE A 145 4.11 0.54 -6.15
CA ILE A 145 3.74 1.92 -6.37
C ILE A 145 4.08 2.28 -7.81
N ILE A 146 3.07 2.63 -8.58
CA ILE A 146 3.30 3.23 -9.89
C ILE A 146 3.82 4.64 -9.64
N ARG A 147 5.00 4.93 -10.19
CA ARG A 147 5.63 6.25 -10.06
C ARG A 147 4.66 7.36 -10.45
N GLY A 148 4.43 8.29 -9.52
CA GLY A 148 3.56 9.44 -9.75
C GLY A 148 2.06 9.18 -9.55
N ALA A 149 1.64 7.94 -9.25
CA ALA A 149 0.26 7.64 -8.88
C ALA A 149 0.08 7.60 -7.36
N PRO A 150 -1.12 7.94 -6.84
CA PRO A 150 -1.53 7.64 -5.48
C PRO A 150 -1.41 6.15 -5.17
N MET A 151 -1.15 5.79 -3.91
CA MET A 151 -1.06 4.36 -3.54
C MET A 151 -2.35 3.60 -3.88
N LEU A 152 -3.51 4.20 -3.63
CA LEU A 152 -4.82 3.62 -3.93
C LEU A 152 -5.07 3.41 -5.43
N ASP A 153 -4.39 4.15 -6.30
CA ASP A 153 -4.52 4.01 -7.75
C ASP A 153 -3.64 2.90 -8.33
N SER A 154 -2.62 2.44 -7.59
CA SER A 154 -1.69 1.43 -8.10
C SER A 154 -2.35 0.07 -8.40
N PRO A 155 -3.15 -0.52 -7.49
CA PRO A 155 -3.82 -1.79 -7.79
C PRO A 155 -4.77 -1.71 -8.99
N PRO A 156 -5.69 -0.73 -9.10
CA PRO A 156 -6.60 -0.68 -10.26
C PRO A 156 -5.86 -0.47 -11.58
N ILE A 157 -4.78 0.32 -11.61
CA ILE A 157 -3.97 0.48 -12.83
C ILE A 157 -3.31 -0.85 -13.22
N VAL A 158 -2.68 -1.54 -12.27
CA VAL A 158 -1.99 -2.82 -12.53
C VAL A 158 -2.96 -3.91 -12.93
N LEU A 159 -4.13 -3.98 -12.28
CA LEU A 159 -5.12 -5.04 -12.46
C LEU A 159 -6.21 -4.68 -13.49
N ASN A 160 -6.06 -3.55 -14.20
CA ASN A 160 -7.05 -3.08 -15.18
C ASN A 160 -8.47 -3.02 -14.60
N LEU A 161 -8.60 -2.36 -13.47
CA LEU A 161 -9.87 -2.12 -12.80
C LEU A 161 -10.23 -0.63 -12.87
N GLU A 162 -11.49 -0.32 -12.61
CA GLU A 162 -11.91 1.06 -12.39
C GLU A 162 -11.27 1.62 -11.13
N LYS A 163 -10.94 2.91 -11.17
CA LYS A 163 -10.41 3.61 -10.00
C LYS A 163 -11.49 3.73 -8.94
N GLY A 164 -11.08 3.53 -7.70
CA GLY A 164 -11.96 3.65 -6.55
C GLY A 164 -11.27 3.11 -5.30
N GLU A 165 -11.67 3.58 -4.13
CA GLU A 165 -11.17 3.05 -2.86
C GLU A 165 -11.89 1.74 -2.52
N LEU A 166 -11.15 0.64 -2.50
CA LEU A 166 -11.64 -0.66 -2.04
C LEU A 166 -10.98 -0.99 -0.69
N ARG A 167 -11.81 -1.09 0.33
CA ARG A 167 -11.33 -1.46 1.66
C ARG A 167 -11.31 -2.98 1.81
N PRO A 168 -10.18 -3.57 2.22
CA PRO A 168 -10.09 -5.02 2.36
C PRO A 168 -10.88 -5.52 3.58
N LYS A 169 -11.35 -6.76 3.46
CA LYS A 169 -11.87 -7.52 4.60
C LYS A 169 -10.71 -8.21 5.29
N LEU A 170 -10.62 -8.08 6.61
CA LEU A 170 -9.59 -8.74 7.41
C LEU A 170 -10.19 -9.93 8.17
N ASP A 171 -9.40 -10.99 8.31
CA ASP A 171 -9.72 -12.10 9.18
C ASP A 171 -9.67 -11.63 10.64
N LYS A 172 -10.78 -11.79 11.34
CA LYS A 172 -10.85 -11.41 12.76
C LYS A 172 -10.33 -12.55 13.62
N PRO A 173 -9.35 -12.29 14.51
CA PRO A 173 -8.93 -13.27 15.52
C PRO A 173 -10.03 -13.43 16.58
N THR A 174 -9.84 -14.35 17.53
CA THR A 174 -10.66 -14.36 18.74
C THR A 174 -10.41 -13.07 19.51
N LEU A 175 -11.46 -12.25 19.62
CA LEU A 175 -11.39 -10.92 20.22
C LEU A 175 -11.57 -11.04 21.74
N LYS A 176 -10.73 -10.33 22.50
CA LYS A 176 -10.82 -10.25 23.96
C LYS A 176 -10.47 -8.84 24.40
N ARG A 177 -11.40 -8.17 25.08
CA ARG A 177 -11.13 -6.87 25.68
C ARG A 177 -10.17 -7.03 26.87
N ASN A 178 -8.98 -6.46 26.77
CA ASN A 178 -7.94 -6.53 27.79
C ASN A 178 -7.86 -5.27 28.67
N ILE A 179 -8.54 -4.21 28.29
CA ILE A 179 -8.57 -2.92 28.99
C ILE A 179 -10.04 -2.47 29.08
N GLU A 180 -10.53 -2.35 30.29
CA GLU A 180 -11.94 -1.99 30.54
C GLU A 180 -12.24 -0.51 30.24
N LYS A 181 -11.31 0.37 30.57
CA LYS A 181 -11.43 1.79 30.28
C LYS A 181 -11.41 2.05 28.76
N LYS A 182 -12.09 3.12 28.36
CA LYS A 182 -11.95 3.64 26.99
C LYS A 182 -10.51 4.00 26.70
N TYR A 183 -10.04 3.63 25.50
CA TYR A 183 -8.65 3.90 25.14
C TYR A 183 -8.49 4.25 23.66
N VAL A 184 -7.39 4.92 23.36
CA VAL A 184 -6.95 5.31 22.04
C VAL A 184 -5.65 4.56 21.72
N CYS A 185 -5.56 3.98 20.52
CA CYS A 185 -4.30 3.41 20.04
C CYS A 185 -3.47 4.49 19.34
N ILE A 186 -2.17 4.51 19.63
CA ILE A 186 -1.21 5.36 18.92
C ILE A 186 -0.12 4.52 18.28
N ALA A 187 0.38 4.97 17.12
CA ALA A 187 1.62 4.47 16.52
C ALA A 187 2.47 5.65 16.04
N THR A 188 3.63 5.77 16.65
CA THR A 188 4.51 6.93 16.49
C THR A 188 5.64 6.68 15.52
N HIS A 189 5.93 5.40 15.25
CA HIS A 189 7.04 4.95 14.44
C HIS A 189 6.65 4.66 12.97
N SER A 190 7.63 4.77 12.10
CA SER A 190 7.51 4.40 10.70
C SER A 190 8.82 3.80 10.17
N SER A 191 8.79 3.26 8.96
CA SER A 191 9.98 2.71 8.29
C SER A 191 11.04 3.76 7.92
N SER A 192 10.71 5.05 8.00
CA SER A 192 11.60 6.14 7.57
C SER A 192 11.45 7.35 8.47
N TYR A 193 12.58 7.97 8.83
CA TYR A 193 12.62 9.13 9.70
C TYR A 193 11.79 10.31 9.18
N TYR A 194 11.81 10.57 7.88
CA TYR A 194 11.05 11.66 7.26
C TYR A 194 9.52 11.55 7.37
N LYS A 195 8.99 10.39 7.79
CA LYS A 195 7.56 10.19 8.06
C LYS A 195 7.17 10.44 9.51
N TYR A 196 8.14 10.60 10.42
CA TYR A 196 7.84 10.85 11.85
C TYR A 196 7.20 12.21 12.06
N TRP A 197 6.49 12.35 13.16
CA TRP A 197 6.09 13.64 13.67
C TRP A 197 7.18 14.18 14.61
N LEU A 198 7.96 15.16 14.11
CA LEU A 198 9.19 15.63 14.73
C LEU A 198 8.99 16.85 15.65
N ARG A 199 7.74 17.23 15.92
CA ARG A 199 7.45 18.30 16.87
C ARG A 199 7.94 17.92 18.27
N LYS A 200 8.79 18.77 18.86
CA LYS A 200 9.25 18.58 20.25
C LYS A 200 8.05 18.46 21.17
N ASN A 201 8.02 17.46 22.01
CA ASN A 201 6.95 17.11 22.95
C ASN A 201 5.57 16.81 22.33
N GLY A 202 5.40 16.88 21.02
CA GLY A 202 4.08 16.74 20.38
C GLY A 202 3.32 15.49 20.82
N TRP A 203 3.95 14.33 20.83
CA TRP A 203 3.33 13.09 21.31
C TRP A 203 2.99 13.13 22.80
N ASN A 204 3.86 13.72 23.65
CA ASN A 204 3.59 13.83 25.09
C ASN A 204 2.39 14.73 25.35
N ASP A 205 2.26 15.83 24.60
CA ASP A 205 1.14 16.77 24.71
C ASP A 205 -0.18 16.10 24.27
N VAL A 206 -0.16 15.30 23.19
CA VAL A 206 -1.33 14.50 22.78
C VAL A 206 -1.71 13.48 23.83
N ILE A 207 -0.76 12.74 24.38
CA ILE A 207 -1.04 11.73 25.43
C ILE A 207 -1.64 12.40 26.67
N LYS A 208 -1.07 13.53 27.10
CA LYS A 208 -1.61 14.29 28.21
C LYS A 208 -3.05 14.72 27.96
N TYR A 209 -3.30 15.31 26.80
CA TYR A 209 -4.65 15.76 26.40
C TYR A 209 -5.67 14.61 26.38
N LEU A 210 -5.32 13.46 25.81
CA LEU A 210 -6.21 12.29 25.80
C LEU A 210 -6.52 11.78 27.21
N LYS A 211 -5.54 11.78 28.09
CA LYS A 211 -5.75 11.41 29.50
C LYS A 211 -6.65 12.38 30.26
N GLU A 212 -6.53 13.67 30.00
CA GLU A 212 -7.41 14.70 30.53
C GLU A 212 -8.88 14.49 30.08
N LEU A 213 -9.06 13.92 28.87
CA LEU A 213 -10.38 13.52 28.37
C LEU A 213 -10.85 12.13 28.88
N GLY A 214 -10.09 11.48 29.75
CA GLY A 214 -10.46 10.22 30.40
C GLY A 214 -10.06 8.95 29.61
N TYR A 215 -9.30 9.06 28.51
CA TYR A 215 -8.81 7.91 27.76
C TYR A 215 -7.52 7.35 28.34
N GLU A 216 -7.39 6.02 28.31
CA GLU A 216 -6.07 5.39 28.33
C GLU A 216 -5.44 5.50 26.92
N VAL A 217 -4.12 5.53 26.87
CA VAL A 217 -3.38 5.62 25.59
C VAL A 217 -2.46 4.42 25.43
N LEU A 218 -2.67 3.63 24.38
CA LEU A 218 -1.88 2.45 24.04
C LEU A 218 -0.97 2.75 22.87
N CYS A 219 0.33 2.62 23.06
CA CYS A 219 1.28 2.64 21.95
C CYS A 219 1.47 1.20 21.43
N ILE A 220 1.12 1.00 20.14
CA ILE A 220 1.13 -0.31 19.48
C ILE A 220 2.23 -0.44 18.42
N ASP A 221 3.28 0.36 18.48
CA ASP A 221 4.43 0.29 17.58
C ASP A 221 5.12 -1.08 17.58
N GLY A 222 5.85 -1.40 16.52
CA GLY A 222 6.59 -2.66 16.39
C GLY A 222 7.75 -2.77 17.38
N ASP A 223 8.36 -1.65 17.75
CA ASP A 223 9.52 -1.59 18.62
C ASP A 223 9.41 -0.41 19.60
N ASP A 224 10.10 -0.50 20.73
CA ASP A 224 10.20 0.61 21.70
C ASP A 224 11.11 1.73 21.20
N ILE A 225 12.05 1.39 20.33
CA ILE A 225 13.05 2.30 19.76
C ILE A 225 13.15 2.01 18.27
N ALA A 226 12.93 3.04 17.46
CA ALA A 226 13.29 2.99 16.05
C ALA A 226 14.69 3.62 15.88
N ASP A 227 15.63 2.83 15.38
CA ASP A 227 17.03 3.21 15.22
C ASP A 227 17.36 3.47 13.74
N TYR A 228 17.78 4.69 13.45
CA TYR A 228 18.21 5.13 12.10
C TYR A 228 19.73 5.41 12.04
N GLY A 229 20.49 4.83 12.96
CA GLY A 229 21.93 5.03 13.09
C GLY A 229 22.29 6.36 13.78
N LEU A 230 22.03 7.47 13.12
CA LEU A 230 22.31 8.81 13.67
C LEU A 230 21.26 9.30 14.67
N VAL A 231 20.02 8.79 14.58
CA VAL A 231 18.90 9.22 15.42
C VAL A 231 18.13 8.00 15.91
N LYS A 232 17.80 8.00 17.20
CA LYS A 232 16.93 7.00 17.83
C LYS A 232 15.64 7.67 18.26
N MET A 233 14.50 7.13 17.81
CA MET A 233 13.19 7.60 18.18
C MET A 233 12.58 6.63 19.18
N HIS A 234 12.25 7.14 20.35
CA HIS A 234 11.67 6.36 21.45
C HIS A 234 10.16 6.50 21.46
N VAL A 235 9.48 5.44 21.87
CA VAL A 235 8.06 5.51 22.22
C VAL A 235 7.84 6.59 23.30
N PRO A 236 6.84 7.46 23.15
CA PRO A 236 6.61 8.56 24.10
C PRO A 236 6.26 8.07 25.50
N ASN A 237 6.57 8.90 26.51
CA ASN A 237 6.24 8.61 27.89
C ASN A 237 4.74 8.77 28.16
N GLY A 238 4.27 8.08 29.19
CA GLY A 238 2.90 8.24 29.68
C GLY A 238 1.85 7.39 28.94
N CYS A 239 2.20 6.63 27.92
CA CYS A 239 1.31 5.63 27.32
C CYS A 239 1.56 4.22 27.89
N ILE A 240 0.58 3.34 27.75
CA ILE A 240 0.73 1.92 27.98
C ILE A 240 1.47 1.33 26.76
N LYS A 241 2.64 0.75 27.00
CA LYS A 241 3.44 0.14 25.93
C LYS A 241 2.92 -1.25 25.59
N ARG A 242 2.37 -1.39 24.40
CA ARG A 242 1.99 -2.64 23.78
C ARG A 242 2.90 -2.93 22.56
N THR A 243 4.14 -2.50 22.65
CA THR A 243 5.19 -2.56 21.62
C THR A 243 5.83 -3.95 21.53
N GLY A 244 6.79 -4.11 20.63
CA GLY A 244 7.55 -5.34 20.40
C GLY A 244 6.98 -6.19 19.25
N MET A 245 7.72 -7.25 18.92
CA MET A 245 7.37 -8.23 17.87
C MET A 245 6.17 -9.08 18.30
N ARG A 246 4.97 -8.51 18.25
CA ARG A 246 3.72 -9.19 18.56
C ARG A 246 3.01 -9.66 17.31
N PRO A 247 2.26 -10.77 17.35
CA PRO A 247 1.40 -11.17 16.25
C PRO A 247 0.44 -10.06 15.84
N LEU A 248 0.17 -9.91 14.54
CA LEU A 248 -0.79 -8.91 14.05
C LEU A 248 -2.21 -9.12 14.60
N SER A 249 -2.56 -10.36 14.98
CA SER A 249 -3.80 -10.67 15.69
C SER A 249 -3.98 -9.90 17.00
N GLU A 250 -2.88 -9.65 17.75
CA GLU A 250 -2.94 -8.80 18.94
C GLU A 250 -3.14 -7.33 18.57
N ARG A 251 -2.53 -6.85 17.48
CA ARG A 251 -2.75 -5.48 16.96
C ARG A 251 -4.20 -5.27 16.52
N ILE A 252 -4.76 -6.27 15.83
CA ILE A 252 -6.19 -6.28 15.45
C ILE A 252 -7.07 -6.23 16.70
N ASN A 253 -6.75 -7.01 17.74
CA ASN A 253 -7.49 -6.99 18.99
C ASN A 253 -7.41 -5.63 19.68
N ASP A 254 -6.22 -5.05 19.81
CA ASP A 254 -6.03 -3.71 20.42
C ASP A 254 -6.79 -2.63 19.61
N LEU A 255 -6.73 -2.68 18.27
CA LEU A 255 -7.45 -1.76 17.39
C LEU A 255 -8.98 -1.99 17.40
N HIS A 256 -9.44 -3.23 17.59
CA HIS A 256 -10.87 -3.52 17.61
C HIS A 256 -11.58 -2.77 18.74
N PHE A 257 -11.02 -2.78 19.91
CA PHE A 257 -11.62 -2.19 21.12
C PHE A 257 -11.19 -0.74 21.38
N CYS A 258 -10.30 -0.15 20.57
CA CYS A 258 -9.97 1.27 20.73
C CYS A 258 -11.09 2.17 20.18
N GLU A 259 -11.23 3.36 20.72
CA GLU A 259 -12.19 4.35 20.22
C GLU A 259 -11.75 4.88 18.84
N PHE A 260 -10.48 5.21 18.70
CA PHE A 260 -9.87 5.64 17.45
C PHE A 260 -8.36 5.44 17.48
N PHE A 261 -7.72 5.66 16.33
CA PHE A 261 -6.29 5.54 16.16
C PHE A 261 -5.66 6.89 15.82
N ILE A 262 -4.48 7.18 16.38
CA ILE A 262 -3.65 8.33 16.00
C ILE A 262 -2.27 7.82 15.57
N GLY A 263 -1.80 8.22 14.40
CA GLY A 263 -0.47 7.81 13.95
C GLY A 263 0.04 8.56 12.75
N VAL A 264 1.25 8.19 12.36
CA VAL A 264 1.88 8.66 11.12
C VAL A 264 1.47 7.76 9.95
N GLY A 265 1.76 8.16 8.70
CA GLY A 265 1.49 7.37 7.51
C GLY A 265 2.31 6.07 7.48
N SER A 266 1.86 5.05 8.19
CA SER A 266 2.53 3.76 8.40
C SER A 266 1.57 2.57 8.25
N GLY A 267 2.09 1.35 8.23
CA GLY A 267 1.30 0.13 8.09
C GLY A 267 0.21 -0.03 9.15
N LEU A 268 0.42 0.45 10.39
CA LEU A 268 -0.58 0.39 11.46
C LEU A 268 -1.75 1.37 11.22
N ALA A 269 -1.50 2.50 10.58
CA ALA A 269 -2.58 3.40 10.15
C ALA A 269 -3.45 2.74 9.07
N TRP A 270 -2.83 2.02 8.12
CA TRP A 270 -3.55 1.22 7.12
C TRP A 270 -4.34 0.07 7.74
N LEU A 271 -3.81 -0.57 8.79
CA LEU A 271 -4.51 -1.63 9.52
C LEU A 271 -5.75 -1.07 10.24
N ALA A 272 -5.62 0.06 10.92
CA ALA A 272 -6.74 0.75 11.56
C ALA A 272 -7.81 1.16 10.55
N TRP A 273 -7.41 1.71 9.40
CA TRP A 273 -8.31 2.05 8.31
C TRP A 273 -9.04 0.82 7.76
N ALA A 274 -8.34 -0.29 7.52
CA ALA A 274 -8.95 -1.53 7.05
C ALA A 274 -9.98 -2.11 8.04
N MET A 275 -9.82 -1.82 9.32
CA MET A 275 -10.76 -2.20 10.39
C MET A 275 -11.91 -1.21 10.60
N ASN A 276 -12.09 -0.23 9.74
CA ASN A 276 -13.08 0.85 9.87
C ASN A 276 -12.91 1.72 11.14
N LYS A 277 -11.72 1.74 11.73
CA LYS A 277 -11.47 2.65 12.85
C LYS A 277 -11.24 4.06 12.35
N PRO A 278 -11.77 5.09 13.02
CA PRO A 278 -11.41 6.47 12.73
C PRO A 278 -9.92 6.69 12.94
N VAL A 279 -9.26 7.34 11.97
CA VAL A 279 -7.82 7.56 11.97
C VAL A 279 -7.50 9.04 11.95
N VAL A 280 -6.86 9.54 13.01
CA VAL A 280 -6.16 10.83 12.98
C VAL A 280 -4.76 10.57 12.41
N MET A 281 -4.52 11.03 11.18
CA MET A 281 -3.27 10.79 10.48
C MET A 281 -2.39 12.04 10.47
N ILE A 282 -1.25 11.98 11.14
CA ILE A 282 -0.26 13.06 11.15
C ILE A 282 0.71 12.80 9.99
N SER A 283 0.66 13.64 8.96
CA SER A 283 1.41 13.42 7.74
C SER A 283 1.78 14.73 7.04
N GLY A 284 3.05 15.07 7.06
CA GLY A 284 3.59 16.21 6.33
C GLY A 284 4.33 15.83 5.06
N PHE A 285 5.00 14.68 5.06
CA PHE A 285 5.78 14.20 3.92
C PHE A 285 4.93 13.66 2.77
N SER A 286 3.83 12.97 3.07
CA SER A 286 2.91 12.42 2.07
C SER A 286 1.87 13.44 1.63
N ASN A 287 1.53 13.42 0.33
CA ASN A 287 0.38 14.17 -0.18
C ASN A 287 -0.94 13.60 0.33
N GLU A 288 -2.00 14.41 0.29
CA GLU A 288 -3.34 14.01 0.74
C GLU A 288 -3.93 12.84 -0.06
N ASP A 289 -3.57 12.75 -1.34
CA ASP A 289 -4.04 11.70 -2.25
C ASP A 289 -3.14 10.47 -2.29
N TYR A 290 -2.00 10.48 -1.57
CA TYR A 290 -1.07 9.35 -1.58
C TYR A 290 -1.55 8.17 -0.73
N GLU A 291 -2.11 8.46 0.43
CA GLU A 291 -2.62 7.47 1.39
C GLU A 291 -4.16 7.44 1.34
N PHE A 292 -4.79 6.55 2.10
CA PHE A 292 -6.25 6.52 2.24
C PHE A 292 -6.78 7.85 2.77
N LYS A 293 -8.01 8.17 2.38
CA LYS A 293 -8.68 9.40 2.80
C LYS A 293 -9.18 9.30 4.24
N THR A 294 -8.91 10.32 5.02
CA THR A 294 -9.50 10.52 6.35
C THR A 294 -9.82 12.01 6.56
N PRO A 295 -10.99 12.35 7.13
CA PRO A 295 -11.35 13.75 7.43
C PRO A 295 -10.49 14.33 8.58
N TYR A 296 -9.73 13.45 9.25
CA TYR A 296 -8.90 13.80 10.42
C TYR A 296 -7.40 13.79 10.07
N ARG A 297 -7.05 14.05 8.81
CA ARG A 297 -5.66 14.24 8.40
C ARG A 297 -5.13 15.57 8.92
N VAL A 298 -3.90 15.54 9.45
CA VAL A 298 -3.16 16.71 9.95
C VAL A 298 -1.95 16.94 9.06
N THR A 299 -1.97 18.04 8.33
CA THR A 299 -0.86 18.51 7.49
C THR A 299 -0.76 20.03 7.66
N ASN A 300 0.44 20.54 7.90
CA ASN A 300 0.65 21.98 7.86
C ASN A 300 0.91 22.40 6.40
N LYS A 301 -0.05 23.12 5.80
CA LYS A 301 0.03 23.57 4.41
C LYS A 301 0.79 24.88 4.24
N ASP A 302 1.12 25.59 5.32
CA ASP A 302 1.82 26.86 5.31
C ASP A 302 3.33 26.69 5.13
N VAL A 303 3.82 25.44 5.23
CA VAL A 303 5.24 25.10 5.06
C VAL A 303 5.41 24.09 3.91
N CYS A 304 6.66 23.79 3.54
CA CYS A 304 6.94 22.74 2.56
C CYS A 304 6.34 21.40 3.01
N HIS A 305 5.62 20.70 2.12
CA HIS A 305 4.97 19.41 2.40
C HIS A 305 4.77 18.58 1.13
N GLY A 306 4.36 17.31 1.28
CA GLY A 306 3.90 16.48 0.17
C GLY A 306 4.97 15.99 -0.79
N CYS A 307 6.21 15.74 -0.32
CA CYS A 307 7.36 15.37 -1.15
C CYS A 307 7.41 13.91 -1.60
N ILE A 308 6.45 13.05 -1.20
CA ILE A 308 6.51 11.61 -1.50
C ILE A 308 6.43 11.29 -3.00
N ARG A 309 5.97 12.21 -3.83
CA ARG A 309 5.90 12.02 -5.28
C ARG A 309 7.30 11.95 -5.89
N PHE A 310 7.62 10.82 -6.51
CA PHE A 310 8.92 10.47 -7.09
C PHE A 310 9.47 11.42 -8.17
N SER A 311 8.70 12.38 -8.62
CA SER A 311 9.09 13.33 -9.67
C SER A 311 8.90 14.78 -9.27
N TYR A 312 8.89 15.08 -7.98
CA TYR A 312 8.73 16.46 -7.55
C TYR A 312 9.85 17.34 -8.13
N LYS A 313 9.50 18.26 -9.05
CA LYS A 313 10.38 19.22 -9.72
C LYS A 313 11.70 18.65 -10.29
N GLY A 314 11.69 17.38 -10.71
CA GLY A 314 12.90 16.74 -11.27
C GLY A 314 14.03 16.46 -10.27
N LYS A 315 13.85 16.76 -9.00
CA LYS A 315 14.80 16.42 -7.95
C LYS A 315 14.62 14.96 -7.56
N ARG A 316 15.67 14.19 -7.73
CA ARG A 316 15.76 12.81 -7.25
C ARG A 316 16.59 12.80 -5.99
N GLY A 317 16.01 12.43 -4.87
CA GLY A 317 16.72 12.00 -3.69
C GLY A 317 16.72 10.48 -3.60
N ASP A 318 17.55 9.93 -2.78
CA ASP A 318 17.52 8.51 -2.44
C ASP A 318 16.49 8.31 -1.33
N MET A 319 15.33 7.71 -1.67
CA MET A 319 14.31 7.37 -0.68
C MET A 319 14.75 6.23 0.26
N ASN A 320 15.87 5.57 -0.01
CA ASN A 320 16.49 4.64 0.94
C ASN A 320 17.26 5.38 2.04
N ASP A 321 17.58 6.67 1.83
CA ASP A 321 18.10 7.53 2.90
C ASP A 321 16.95 7.79 3.90
N PRO A 322 17.07 7.36 5.16
CA PRO A 322 16.04 7.60 6.17
C PRO A 322 15.80 9.09 6.44
N PHE A 323 16.76 9.95 6.11
CA PHE A 323 16.70 11.41 6.28
C PHE A 323 16.30 12.16 5.00
N TYR A 324 15.79 11.46 4.01
CA TYR A 324 15.39 12.04 2.72
C TYR A 324 14.52 13.30 2.85
N CYS A 325 14.95 14.38 2.24
CA CYS A 325 14.24 15.65 2.15
C CYS A 325 14.62 16.37 0.85
N PRO A 326 13.92 16.13 -0.28
CA PRO A 326 14.36 16.56 -1.61
C PRO A 326 14.44 18.09 -1.77
N GLU A 327 13.68 18.84 -0.97
CA GLU A 327 13.65 20.31 -1.07
C GLU A 327 14.68 21.01 -0.14
N HIS A 328 14.90 20.47 1.06
CA HIS A 328 15.62 21.18 2.11
C HIS A 328 16.70 20.35 2.80
N TYR A 329 17.19 19.27 2.15
CA TYR A 329 18.24 18.43 2.72
C TYR A 329 19.45 19.26 3.14
N GLY A 330 19.94 19.05 4.37
CA GLY A 330 21.10 19.73 4.94
C GLY A 330 20.88 21.22 5.32
N THR A 331 19.64 21.71 5.26
CA THR A 331 19.32 23.10 5.68
C THR A 331 18.53 23.10 7.00
N SER A 332 18.39 24.29 7.60
CA SER A 332 17.56 24.48 8.80
C SER A 332 16.07 24.15 8.57
N ARG A 333 15.62 24.13 7.31
CA ARG A 333 14.25 23.79 6.91
C ARG A 333 14.03 22.29 6.69
N GLN A 334 15.08 21.46 6.79
CA GLN A 334 14.96 20.01 6.58
C GLN A 334 13.86 19.42 7.49
N HIS A 335 12.92 18.68 6.90
CA HIS A 335 11.75 18.09 7.56
C HIS A 335 10.82 19.10 8.27
N GLU A 336 10.78 20.38 7.86
CA GLU A 336 9.84 21.35 8.41
C GLU A 336 8.38 20.89 8.29
N CYS A 337 8.04 20.15 7.21
CA CYS A 337 6.73 19.55 7.00
C CYS A 337 6.24 18.70 8.18
N SER A 338 7.16 18.17 8.98
CA SER A 338 6.87 17.33 10.14
C SER A 338 7.07 18.08 11.46
N ARG A 339 8.07 18.97 11.54
CA ARG A 339 8.33 19.74 12.76
C ARG A 339 7.28 20.82 13.03
N GLU A 340 6.76 21.43 11.98
CA GLU A 340 5.82 22.54 12.05
C GLU A 340 4.35 22.11 12.08
N ILE A 341 4.05 20.82 12.16
CA ILE A 341 2.72 20.36 12.59
C ILE A 341 2.64 20.56 14.12
N THR A 342 1.79 21.47 14.56
CA THR A 342 1.69 21.82 15.97
C THR A 342 0.75 20.86 16.72
N PHE A 343 0.83 20.87 18.06
CA PHE A 343 -0.10 20.13 18.91
C PHE A 343 -1.54 20.61 18.69
N GLU A 344 -1.76 21.91 18.55
CA GLU A 344 -3.07 22.51 18.35
C GLU A 344 -3.75 21.98 17.08
N MET A 345 -2.99 21.82 15.99
CA MET A 345 -3.51 21.22 14.74
C MET A 345 -3.96 19.79 14.96
N VAL A 346 -3.21 19.00 15.71
CA VAL A 346 -3.57 17.61 16.03
C VAL A 346 -4.78 17.57 16.96
N LYS A 347 -4.78 18.41 18.01
CA LYS A 347 -5.89 18.57 18.97
C LYS A 347 -7.20 18.93 18.28
N GLU A 348 -7.17 19.85 17.31
CA GLU A 348 -8.35 20.22 16.51
C GLU A 348 -8.98 18.99 15.85
N LYS A 349 -8.17 18.13 15.18
CA LYS A 349 -8.69 16.94 14.52
C LYS A 349 -9.19 15.87 15.48
N ILE A 350 -8.53 15.70 16.64
CA ILE A 350 -9.01 14.83 17.71
C ILE A 350 -10.37 15.33 18.24
N SER A 351 -10.49 16.61 18.53
CA SER A 351 -11.74 17.21 19.03
C SER A 351 -12.87 17.07 18.01
N LYS A 352 -12.60 17.32 16.73
CA LYS A 352 -13.56 17.12 15.63
C LYS A 352 -14.04 15.68 15.55
N LEU A 353 -13.13 14.71 15.69
CA LEU A 353 -13.46 13.29 15.67
C LEU A 353 -14.39 12.93 16.84
N ILE A 354 -14.03 13.33 18.06
CA ILE A 354 -14.82 13.03 19.27
C ILE A 354 -16.22 13.63 19.17
N LEU A 355 -16.35 14.87 18.70
CA LEU A 355 -17.65 15.52 18.50
C LEU A 355 -18.50 14.80 17.44
N SER A 356 -17.90 14.36 16.34
CA SER A 356 -18.65 13.63 15.30
C SER A 356 -19.14 12.26 15.79
N SER A 357 -18.37 11.56 16.61
CA SER A 357 -18.73 10.25 17.17
C SER A 357 -19.85 10.34 18.22
N SER A 358 -20.01 11.49 18.91
CA SER A 358 -21.09 11.71 19.86
C SER A 358 -22.46 11.96 19.19
N HIS A 359 -22.51 12.23 17.89
CA HIS A 359 -23.73 12.50 17.13
C HIS A 359 -24.20 11.32 16.26
N ASP A 360 -23.49 10.20 16.22
CA ASP A 360 -23.83 9.02 15.41
C ASP A 360 -24.23 7.84 16.33
N PRO A 361 -25.56 7.58 16.52
CA PRO A 361 -26.04 6.51 17.39
C PRO A 361 -25.78 5.09 16.86
N GLN A 362 -25.42 4.93 15.59
CA GLN A 362 -25.28 3.58 14.97
C GLN A 362 -23.96 2.88 15.31
N GLN A 363 -22.93 3.58 15.80
CA GLN A 363 -21.67 2.95 16.22
C GLN A 363 -21.72 2.30 17.62
N ALA A 364 -22.77 2.54 18.39
CA ALA A 364 -22.93 1.98 19.74
C ALA A 364 -23.52 0.55 19.76
N ALA A 365 -24.02 0.05 18.64
CA ALA A 365 -24.70 -1.25 18.58
C ALA A 365 -23.78 -2.43 18.20
N ASP A 366 -22.56 -2.17 17.70
CA ASP A 366 -21.61 -3.19 17.28
C ASP A 366 -20.42 -3.40 18.25
N GLN A 367 -20.50 -2.86 19.45
CA GLN A 367 -19.54 -3.03 20.56
C GLN A 367 -20.10 -4.04 21.61
#